data_9f1cae0d51cc202ee8a4067fa807a4a2
#
_entry.id   9f1cae0d51cc202ee8a4067fa807a4a2
#
_cell.length_a   1.000
_cell.length_b   1.000
_cell.length_c   1.000
_cell.angle_alpha   90.00
_cell.angle_beta   90.00
_cell.angle_gamma   90.00
#
_symmetry.space_group_name_H-M   'P 1'
#
loop_
_entity.id
_entity.type
_entity.pdbx_description
1 polymer ?
#
loop_
_entity_poly.entity_id
_entity_poly.type
_entity_poly.pdbx_seq_one_letter_code
_entity_poly.pdbx_strand_id
1 'polypeptide(L)'
;QFWRLAREARGRGWWEDYRDIITGGLSTYIAFEAEAAELYTWSWGTINGLLQTEAYARATFAGEPAGRDRTPTQVDKLVEARMARQQRLLGGDLALWAILDESLLHRPIGGADVLRAELDHLLVPRKNVTIQILRQQTVWHAGLNGAFTLMTFPAHPGVAFVETLVGDLNVEGEEVSRYTLAFDYLRATAAGVEASRDLIAAARDALQ
;
A
#
# COMPACT_ATOMS: atom_id res chain seq x y z
N GLN A 1 -0.44 -4.57 24.84
CA GLN A 1 -1.20 -5.78 24.48
C GLN A 1 -0.92 -6.18 23.01
N PHE A 2 -0.77 -5.23 22.08
CA PHE A 2 -0.46 -5.44 20.66
C PHE A 2 0.95 -6.00 20.41
N TRP A 3 1.96 -5.58 21.16
CA TRP A 3 3.31 -6.16 21.07
C TRP A 3 3.33 -7.67 21.32
N ARG A 4 2.36 -8.19 22.06
CA ARG A 4 2.19 -9.62 22.26
C ARG A 4 1.63 -10.28 21.00
N LEU A 5 0.62 -9.68 20.35
CA LEU A 5 0.03 -10.18 19.09
C LEU A 5 1.05 -10.14 17.94
N ALA A 6 1.74 -9.01 17.76
CA ALA A 6 2.82 -8.91 16.78
C ALA A 6 3.95 -9.92 17.03
N ARG A 7 4.22 -10.28 18.30
CA ARG A 7 5.23 -11.26 18.67
C ARG A 7 4.73 -12.67 18.52
N GLU A 8 3.45 -12.95 18.77
CA GLU A 8 2.80 -14.25 18.57
C GLU A 8 2.60 -14.53 17.07
N ALA A 9 2.24 -13.51 16.28
CA ALA A 9 2.14 -13.57 14.81
C ALA A 9 3.51 -13.75 14.15
N ARG A 10 4.59 -13.17 14.70
CA ARG A 10 5.96 -13.31 14.18
C ARG A 10 6.49 -14.75 14.12
N GLY A 11 5.87 -15.71 14.78
CA GLY A 11 6.36 -17.08 14.86
C GLY A 11 5.69 -18.09 13.95
N ARG A 12 4.77 -17.72 13.04
CA ARG A 12 3.96 -18.72 12.32
C ARG A 12 3.46 -18.31 10.92
N GLY A 13 4.04 -17.34 10.26
CA GLY A 13 3.56 -16.90 8.95
C GLY A 13 4.47 -17.33 7.79
N TRP A 14 3.93 -17.36 6.59
CA TRP A 14 4.66 -17.63 5.33
C TRP A 14 5.85 -16.67 5.13
N TRP A 15 5.84 -15.46 5.74
CA TRP A 15 6.93 -14.47 5.66
C TRP A 15 8.20 -14.90 6.41
N GLU A 16 8.14 -15.94 7.20
CA GLU A 16 9.31 -16.54 7.87
C GLU A 16 10.38 -16.99 6.87
N ASP A 17 9.96 -17.45 5.69
CA ASP A 17 10.86 -17.88 4.61
C ASP A 17 11.64 -16.71 4.00
N TYR A 18 11.25 -15.47 4.32
CA TYR A 18 11.85 -14.23 3.82
C TYR A 18 12.54 -13.38 4.91
N ARG A 19 12.85 -13.98 6.07
CA ARG A 19 13.46 -13.28 7.22
C ARG A 19 14.78 -12.58 6.90
N ASP A 20 15.54 -13.10 5.97
CA ASP A 20 16.83 -12.57 5.54
C ASP A 20 16.69 -11.24 4.77
N ILE A 21 15.50 -10.95 4.24
CA ILE A 21 15.23 -9.75 3.43
C ILE A 21 14.11 -8.87 4.00
N ILE A 22 13.15 -9.47 4.72
CA ILE A 22 12.07 -8.74 5.41
C ILE A 22 12.55 -8.42 6.82
N THR A 23 13.08 -7.22 7.02
CA THR A 23 13.65 -6.79 8.30
C THR A 23 12.87 -5.63 8.92
N GLY A 24 13.01 -5.45 10.23
CA GLY A 24 12.50 -4.28 10.95
C GLY A 24 10.99 -4.12 10.88
N GLY A 25 10.52 -2.93 10.54
CA GLY A 25 9.10 -2.55 10.55
C GLY A 25 8.27 -3.28 9.51
N LEU A 26 8.85 -3.65 8.34
CA LEU A 26 8.12 -4.40 7.32
C LEU A 26 7.62 -5.75 7.83
N SER A 27 8.41 -6.45 8.66
CA SER A 27 7.96 -7.72 9.28
C SER A 27 6.78 -7.51 10.23
N THR A 28 6.79 -6.40 10.97
CA THR A 28 5.68 -6.01 11.86
C THR A 28 4.45 -5.62 11.05
N TYR A 29 4.63 -4.85 9.96
CA TYR A 29 3.55 -4.51 9.04
C TYR A 29 2.86 -5.75 8.47
N ILE A 30 3.64 -6.71 7.95
CA ILE A 30 3.11 -7.96 7.37
C ILE A 30 2.36 -8.78 8.42
N ALA A 31 2.86 -8.84 9.65
CA ALA A 31 2.18 -9.53 10.74
C ALA A 31 0.83 -8.89 11.08
N PHE A 32 0.72 -7.55 11.10
CA PHE A 32 -0.55 -6.87 11.29
C PHE A 32 -1.47 -7.05 10.08
N GLU A 33 -0.95 -6.91 8.86
CA GLU A 33 -1.72 -7.10 7.63
C GLU A 33 -2.33 -8.51 7.55
N ALA A 34 -1.61 -9.53 8.04
CA ALA A 34 -2.08 -10.92 8.07
C ALA A 34 -3.31 -11.12 8.97
N GLU A 35 -3.49 -10.31 9.99
CA GLU A 35 -4.62 -10.37 10.93
C GLU A 35 -5.72 -9.34 10.65
N ALA A 36 -5.44 -8.35 9.79
CA ALA A 36 -6.37 -7.28 9.48
C ALA A 36 -7.57 -7.78 8.67
N ALA A 37 -8.75 -7.22 8.94
CA ALA A 37 -9.95 -7.39 8.12
C ALA A 37 -10.03 -6.36 6.99
N GLU A 38 -9.61 -5.13 7.29
CA GLU A 38 -9.68 -4.03 6.34
C GLU A 38 -8.43 -3.16 6.42
N LEU A 39 -7.99 -2.68 5.27
CA LEU A 39 -6.94 -1.67 5.13
C LEU A 39 -7.50 -0.41 4.46
N TYR A 40 -7.14 0.73 5.02
CA TYR A 40 -7.40 2.05 4.46
C TYR A 40 -6.06 2.73 4.21
N THR A 41 -5.75 3.00 2.94
CA THR A 41 -4.41 3.47 2.57
C THR A 41 -4.45 4.81 1.85
N TRP A 42 -3.56 5.70 2.23
CA TRP A 42 -3.22 6.89 1.48
C TRP A 42 -1.83 6.75 0.90
N SER A 43 -1.70 6.89 -0.40
CA SER A 43 -0.44 6.72 -1.14
C SER A 43 -0.17 7.89 -2.07
N TRP A 44 1.04 8.47 -1.98
CA TRP A 44 1.50 9.57 -2.84
C TRP A 44 2.89 9.32 -3.47
N GLY A 45 3.67 8.42 -2.90
CA GLY A 45 5.02 8.06 -3.37
C GLY A 45 5.01 6.96 -4.42
N THR A 46 4.38 5.83 -4.08
CA THR A 46 4.19 4.66 -4.94
C THR A 46 2.78 4.11 -4.76
N ILE A 47 2.28 3.37 -5.75
CA ILE A 47 1.03 2.62 -5.61
C ILE A 47 1.18 1.61 -4.48
N ASN A 48 0.11 1.40 -3.69
CA ASN A 48 0.15 0.45 -2.56
C ASN A 48 0.56 -0.95 -3.01
N GLY A 49 1.43 -1.60 -2.24
CA GLY A 49 2.01 -2.90 -2.58
C GLY A 49 1.00 -4.02 -2.84
N LEU A 50 -0.20 -3.96 -2.26
CA LEU A 50 -1.27 -4.93 -2.51
C LEU A 50 -1.95 -4.76 -3.87
N LEU A 51 -1.74 -3.62 -4.54
CA LEU A 51 -2.30 -3.31 -5.86
C LEU A 51 -1.27 -3.41 -6.99
N GLN A 52 0.01 -3.62 -6.68
CA GLN A 52 1.08 -3.61 -7.68
C GLN A 52 1.11 -4.89 -8.53
N THR A 53 1.39 -4.72 -9.81
CA THR A 53 1.85 -5.82 -10.67
C THR A 53 3.26 -6.26 -10.26
N GLU A 54 3.67 -7.45 -10.67
CA GLU A 54 5.03 -7.95 -10.42
C GLU A 54 6.09 -7.02 -11.02
N ALA A 55 5.87 -6.55 -12.26
CA ALA A 55 6.79 -5.65 -12.96
C ALA A 55 6.95 -4.30 -12.25
N TYR A 56 5.84 -3.71 -11.77
CA TYR A 56 5.87 -2.47 -11.02
C TYR A 56 6.55 -2.66 -9.65
N ALA A 57 6.24 -3.74 -8.93
CA ALA A 57 6.89 -4.09 -7.68
C ALA A 57 8.41 -4.26 -7.85
N ARG A 58 8.84 -4.95 -8.91
CA ARG A 58 10.25 -5.14 -9.25
C ARG A 58 10.95 -3.80 -9.51
N ALA A 59 10.33 -2.94 -10.32
CA ALA A 59 10.87 -1.62 -10.61
C ALA A 59 10.97 -0.75 -9.34
N THR A 60 9.98 -0.83 -8.43
CA THR A 60 10.00 -0.13 -7.14
C THR A 60 11.18 -0.59 -6.29
N PHE A 61 11.39 -1.89 -6.13
CA PHE A 61 12.48 -2.43 -5.32
C PHE A 61 13.87 -2.20 -5.92
N ALA A 62 13.98 -2.24 -7.25
CA ALA A 62 15.24 -1.99 -7.96
C ALA A 62 15.61 -0.49 -7.97
N GLY A 63 14.61 0.41 -7.98
CA GLY A 63 14.78 1.86 -8.02
C GLY A 63 14.84 2.53 -6.65
N GLU A 64 14.76 1.79 -5.55
CA GLU A 64 14.79 2.36 -4.20
C GLU A 64 16.13 3.06 -3.92
N PRO A 65 16.09 4.33 -3.48
CA PRO A 65 17.29 5.15 -3.43
C PRO A 65 18.30 4.72 -2.38
N ALA A 66 19.49 5.24 -2.56
CA ALA A 66 20.74 5.15 -1.82
C ALA A 66 20.69 4.55 -0.41
N GLY A 67 21.47 3.49 -0.19
CA GLY A 67 21.68 2.83 1.10
C GLY A 67 21.06 1.45 1.21
N ARG A 68 20.30 1.02 0.18
CA ARG A 68 19.83 -0.36 0.05
C ARG A 68 20.25 -0.94 -1.29
N ASP A 69 21.55 -1.11 -1.49
CA ASP A 69 22.08 -1.84 -2.65
C ASP A 69 21.60 -3.29 -2.59
N ARG A 70 20.49 -3.55 -3.27
CA ARG A 70 19.91 -4.89 -3.34
C ARG A 70 20.48 -5.66 -4.53
N THR A 71 20.90 -6.89 -4.28
CA THR A 71 21.24 -7.80 -5.36
C THR A 71 19.97 -8.21 -6.13
N PRO A 72 20.10 -8.62 -7.42
CA PRO A 72 18.95 -9.14 -8.17
C PRO A 72 18.17 -10.23 -7.43
N THR A 73 18.86 -11.16 -6.76
CA THR A 73 18.23 -12.22 -5.97
C THR A 73 17.42 -11.68 -4.79
N GLN A 74 17.88 -10.62 -4.13
CA GLN A 74 17.12 -9.97 -3.05
C GLN A 74 15.88 -9.26 -3.61
N VAL A 75 15.97 -8.62 -4.77
CA VAL A 75 14.81 -8.05 -5.46
C VAL A 75 13.79 -9.13 -5.79
N ASP A 76 14.23 -10.28 -6.37
CA ASP A 76 13.35 -11.40 -6.68
C ASP A 76 12.57 -11.87 -5.46
N LYS A 77 13.25 -12.15 -4.35
CA LYS A 77 12.62 -12.57 -3.10
C LYS A 77 11.63 -11.53 -2.55
N LEU A 78 11.95 -10.23 -2.63
CA LEU A 78 11.03 -9.17 -2.19
C LEU A 78 9.78 -9.09 -3.06
N VAL A 79 9.92 -9.32 -4.36
CA VAL A 79 8.80 -9.40 -5.31
C VAL A 79 7.93 -10.61 -4.98
N GLU A 80 8.53 -11.80 -4.79
CA GLU A 80 7.81 -13.01 -4.37
C GLU A 80 7.02 -12.77 -3.08
N ALA A 81 7.65 -12.20 -2.06
CA ALA A 81 7.00 -11.87 -0.81
C ALA A 81 5.83 -10.88 -1.00
N ARG A 82 5.98 -9.89 -1.91
CA ARG A 82 4.91 -8.94 -2.23
C ARG A 82 3.74 -9.63 -2.93
N MET A 83 3.99 -10.50 -3.88
CA MET A 83 2.95 -11.26 -4.56
C MET A 83 2.23 -12.23 -3.61
N ALA A 84 2.97 -12.86 -2.69
CA ALA A 84 2.39 -13.70 -1.66
C ALA A 84 1.43 -12.94 -0.73
N ARG A 85 1.75 -11.69 -0.34
CA ARG A 85 0.87 -10.82 0.46
C ARG A 85 -0.46 -10.55 -0.23
N GLN A 86 -0.48 -10.41 -1.54
CA GLN A 86 -1.69 -10.12 -2.32
C GLN A 86 -2.71 -11.26 -2.30
N GLN A 87 -2.31 -12.49 -1.95
CA GLN A 87 -3.21 -13.66 -1.99
C GLN A 87 -4.44 -13.49 -1.08
N ARG A 88 -4.30 -12.84 0.08
CA ARG A 88 -5.45 -12.54 0.96
C ARG A 88 -6.43 -11.56 0.33
N LEU A 89 -5.91 -10.54 -0.37
CA LEU A 89 -6.76 -9.59 -1.09
C LEU A 89 -7.48 -10.29 -2.26
N LEU A 90 -6.78 -11.14 -3.01
CA LEU A 90 -7.34 -11.90 -4.12
C LEU A 90 -8.36 -12.95 -3.65
N GLY A 91 -8.13 -13.57 -2.50
CA GLY A 91 -9.04 -14.54 -1.85
C GLY A 91 -10.30 -13.91 -1.25
N GLY A 92 -10.30 -12.59 -1.04
CA GLY A 92 -11.44 -11.89 -0.46
C GLY A 92 -11.43 -11.82 1.08
N ASP A 93 -10.39 -12.33 1.73
CA ASP A 93 -10.24 -12.33 3.20
C ASP A 93 -9.77 -10.98 3.76
N LEU A 94 -9.42 -10.05 2.89
CA LEU A 94 -8.98 -8.70 3.21
C LEU A 94 -9.73 -7.71 2.34
N ALA A 95 -10.28 -6.64 2.92
CA ALA A 95 -10.81 -5.51 2.17
C ALA A 95 -9.80 -4.37 2.12
N LEU A 96 -9.74 -3.67 0.98
CA LEU A 96 -8.84 -2.56 0.76
C LEU A 96 -9.58 -1.33 0.24
N TRP A 97 -9.42 -0.20 0.92
CA TRP A 97 -9.79 1.10 0.40
C TRP A 97 -8.52 1.93 0.18
N ALA A 98 -8.16 2.12 -1.06
CA ALA A 98 -6.96 2.85 -1.44
C ALA A 98 -7.31 4.23 -2.01
N ILE A 99 -6.73 5.28 -1.43
CA ILE A 99 -6.74 6.61 -2.00
C ILE A 99 -5.34 6.87 -2.55
N LEU A 100 -5.26 7.14 -3.84
CA LEU A 100 -4.01 7.39 -4.55
C LEU A 100 -3.93 8.86 -4.96
N ASP A 101 -2.77 9.47 -4.79
CA ASP A 101 -2.50 10.79 -5.38
C ASP A 101 -2.49 10.69 -6.90
N GLU A 102 -3.11 11.65 -7.60
CA GLU A 102 -3.19 11.66 -9.06
C GLU A 102 -1.81 11.62 -9.73
N SER A 103 -0.76 12.16 -9.10
CA SER A 103 0.60 12.11 -9.62
C SER A 103 1.15 10.70 -9.85
N LEU A 104 0.63 9.71 -9.12
CA LEU A 104 1.00 8.30 -9.30
C LEU A 104 0.58 7.74 -10.66
N LEU A 105 -0.49 8.27 -11.25
CA LEU A 105 -0.96 7.87 -12.57
C LEU A 105 -0.02 8.31 -13.70
N HIS A 106 0.90 9.24 -13.40
CA HIS A 106 1.82 9.84 -14.36
C HIS A 106 3.30 9.59 -14.02
N ARG A 107 3.57 8.82 -12.98
CA ARG A 107 4.94 8.50 -12.53
C ARG A 107 5.41 7.18 -13.14
N PRO A 108 6.29 7.20 -14.16
CA PRO A 108 6.64 6.00 -14.93
C PRO A 108 7.68 5.14 -14.22
N ILE A 109 7.35 4.63 -13.04
CA ILE A 109 8.20 3.67 -12.31
C ILE A 109 8.33 2.41 -13.18
N GLY A 110 9.55 2.07 -13.54
CA GLY A 110 9.86 0.97 -14.46
C GLY A 110 9.65 1.27 -15.94
N GLY A 111 9.26 2.51 -16.29
CA GLY A 111 8.99 2.92 -17.67
C GLY A 111 7.50 2.96 -18.02
N ALA A 112 7.19 3.49 -19.21
CA ALA A 112 5.80 3.71 -19.64
C ALA A 112 5.01 2.40 -19.76
N ASP A 113 5.62 1.34 -20.27
CA ASP A 113 4.94 0.05 -20.45
C ASP A 113 4.58 -0.60 -19.11
N VAL A 114 5.48 -0.49 -18.10
CA VAL A 114 5.23 -0.98 -16.74
C VAL A 114 4.09 -0.19 -16.11
N LEU A 115 4.12 1.14 -16.23
CA LEU A 115 3.04 1.98 -15.69
C LEU A 115 1.71 1.69 -16.40
N ARG A 116 1.70 1.52 -17.72
CA ARG A 116 0.49 1.15 -18.47
C ARG A 116 -0.13 -0.15 -17.94
N ALA A 117 0.70 -1.20 -17.79
CA ALA A 117 0.25 -2.49 -17.26
C ALA A 117 -0.27 -2.36 -15.82
N GLU A 118 0.35 -1.52 -15.02
CA GLU A 118 -0.10 -1.21 -13.66
C GLU A 118 -1.47 -0.53 -13.65
N LEU A 119 -1.68 0.49 -14.52
CA LEU A 119 -2.97 1.17 -14.61
C LEU A 119 -4.07 0.24 -15.14
N ASP A 120 -3.77 -0.63 -16.12
CA ASP A 120 -4.70 -1.69 -16.54
C ASP A 120 -5.08 -2.61 -15.39
N HIS A 121 -4.11 -2.97 -14.53
CA HIS A 121 -4.34 -3.80 -13.36
C HIS A 121 -5.23 -3.11 -12.32
N LEU A 122 -5.09 -1.81 -12.10
CA LEU A 122 -5.97 -1.03 -11.21
C LEU A 122 -7.41 -0.96 -11.72
N LEU A 123 -7.62 -1.02 -13.04
CA LEU A 123 -8.95 -1.00 -13.65
C LEU A 123 -9.71 -2.32 -13.53
N VAL A 124 -9.04 -3.43 -13.16
CA VAL A 124 -9.71 -4.72 -12.95
C VAL A 124 -10.63 -4.65 -11.72
N PRO A 125 -11.96 -4.83 -11.87
CA PRO A 125 -12.88 -4.74 -10.75
C PRO A 125 -12.66 -5.87 -9.74
N ARG A 126 -12.64 -5.53 -8.44
CA ARG A 126 -12.61 -6.49 -7.33
C ARG A 126 -13.61 -6.05 -6.27
N LYS A 127 -14.43 -6.99 -5.76
CA LYS A 127 -15.54 -6.66 -4.83
C LYS A 127 -15.07 -6.09 -3.50
N ASN A 128 -13.87 -6.47 -3.08
CA ASN A 128 -13.26 -6.08 -1.80
C ASN A 128 -12.21 -4.98 -1.94
N VAL A 129 -12.12 -4.34 -3.11
CA VAL A 129 -11.18 -3.25 -3.38
C VAL A 129 -11.90 -2.00 -3.85
N THR A 130 -11.66 -0.90 -3.18
CA THR A 130 -12.11 0.43 -3.57
C THR A 130 -10.90 1.30 -3.85
N ILE A 131 -10.86 1.92 -5.04
CA ILE A 131 -9.79 2.85 -5.43
C ILE A 131 -10.41 4.22 -5.70
N GLN A 132 -9.86 5.25 -5.07
CA GLN A 132 -10.19 6.66 -5.34
C GLN A 132 -8.91 7.44 -5.65
N ILE A 133 -9.04 8.44 -6.50
CA ILE A 133 -7.95 9.33 -6.88
C ILE A 133 -8.16 10.68 -6.22
N LEU A 134 -7.16 11.13 -5.45
CA LEU A 134 -7.11 12.50 -4.95
C LEU A 134 -6.45 13.38 -6.02
N ARG A 135 -7.21 14.35 -6.54
CA ARG A 135 -6.75 15.17 -7.66
C ARG A 135 -5.70 16.19 -7.24
N GLN A 136 -4.72 16.45 -8.09
CA GLN A 136 -3.67 17.45 -7.87
C GLN A 136 -4.19 18.88 -7.62
N GLN A 137 -5.38 19.19 -8.10
CA GLN A 137 -6.03 20.49 -7.85
C GLN A 137 -6.46 20.67 -6.38
N THR A 138 -6.43 19.62 -5.57
CA THR A 138 -6.71 19.71 -4.14
C THR A 138 -5.54 20.36 -3.44
N VAL A 139 -5.65 21.66 -3.17
CA VAL A 139 -4.54 22.50 -2.68
C VAL A 139 -4.08 22.11 -1.26
N TRP A 140 -5.02 21.77 -0.40
CA TRP A 140 -4.73 21.42 0.99
C TRP A 140 -5.53 20.18 1.43
N HIS A 141 -4.84 19.19 1.98
CA HIS A 141 -5.45 17.97 2.50
C HIS A 141 -4.57 17.30 3.57
N ALA A 142 -5.17 16.45 4.39
CA ALA A 142 -4.48 15.79 5.50
C ALA A 142 -3.32 14.88 5.06
N GLY A 143 -3.34 14.38 3.83
CA GLY A 143 -2.31 13.52 3.26
C GLY A 143 -0.97 14.20 2.96
N LEU A 144 -0.87 15.53 3.02
CA LEU A 144 0.40 16.26 2.82
C LEU A 144 1.46 15.94 3.87
N ASN A 145 1.06 15.40 5.02
CA ASN A 145 1.99 14.98 6.08
C ASN A 145 2.68 13.63 5.83
N GLY A 146 2.32 12.92 4.77
CA GLY A 146 2.92 11.65 4.40
C GLY A 146 1.89 10.54 4.13
N ALA A 147 2.36 9.46 3.52
CA ALA A 147 1.57 8.26 3.30
C ALA A 147 1.33 7.50 4.61
N PHE A 148 0.21 6.82 4.70
CA PHE A 148 -0.10 5.96 5.85
C PHE A 148 -1.06 4.83 5.47
N THR A 149 -1.07 3.80 6.31
CA THR A 149 -2.04 2.70 6.25
C THR A 149 -2.73 2.57 7.60
N LEU A 150 -4.06 2.58 7.61
CA LEU A 150 -4.86 2.16 8.76
C LEU A 150 -5.23 0.71 8.59
N MET A 151 -5.11 -0.07 9.64
CA MET A 151 -5.50 -1.47 9.73
C MET A 151 -6.59 -1.64 10.77
N THR A 152 -7.68 -2.28 10.42
CA THR A 152 -8.75 -2.63 11.37
C THR A 152 -8.79 -4.14 11.58
N PHE A 153 -9.17 -4.54 12.78
CA PHE A 153 -9.16 -5.94 13.21
C PHE A 153 -10.52 -6.30 13.83
N PRO A 154 -11.02 -7.53 13.65
CA PRO A 154 -12.33 -7.94 14.18
C PRO A 154 -12.44 -7.88 15.71
N ALA A 155 -11.34 -8.13 16.42
CA ALA A 155 -11.32 -8.29 17.87
C ALA A 155 -10.38 -7.30 18.60
N HIS A 156 -9.74 -6.38 17.87
CA HIS A 156 -8.71 -5.50 18.43
C HIS A 156 -8.87 -4.06 17.92
N PRO A 157 -8.39 -3.06 18.67
CA PRO A 157 -8.29 -1.69 18.17
C PRO A 157 -7.45 -1.59 16.89
N GLY A 158 -7.74 -0.59 16.06
CA GLY A 158 -6.97 -0.33 14.84
C GLY A 158 -5.55 0.15 15.12
N VAL A 159 -4.72 0.06 14.10
CA VAL A 159 -3.32 0.52 14.09
C VAL A 159 -3.10 1.39 12.85
N ALA A 160 -2.36 2.48 13.00
CA ALA A 160 -1.86 3.23 11.86
C ALA A 160 -0.37 2.92 11.67
N PHE A 161 0.02 2.67 10.42
CA PHE A 161 1.39 2.44 10.01
C PHE A 161 1.87 3.56 9.12
N VAL A 162 3.05 4.10 9.41
CA VAL A 162 3.70 5.16 8.63
C VAL A 162 5.13 4.73 8.32
N GLU A 163 5.45 4.62 7.04
CA GLU A 163 6.80 4.31 6.58
C GLU A 163 7.64 5.58 6.48
N THR A 164 8.88 5.53 6.98
CA THR A 164 9.84 6.63 6.89
C THR A 164 11.20 6.14 6.40
N LEU A 165 12.09 7.05 6.02
CA LEU A 165 13.45 6.70 5.55
C LEU A 165 14.31 6.00 6.62
N VAL A 166 14.04 6.26 7.89
CA VAL A 166 14.86 5.75 9.01
C VAL A 166 14.19 4.60 9.76
N GLY A 167 12.99 4.19 9.35
CA GLY A 167 12.22 3.11 9.96
C GLY A 167 10.72 3.36 9.91
N ASP A 168 9.96 2.49 10.53
CA ASP A 168 8.51 2.49 10.48
C ASP A 168 7.93 2.88 11.83
N LEU A 169 6.86 3.67 11.80
CA LEU A 169 6.11 4.08 12.97
C LEU A 169 4.79 3.31 13.01
N ASN A 170 4.58 2.54 14.08
CA ASN A 170 3.29 1.95 14.41
C ASN A 170 2.61 2.83 15.46
N VAL A 171 1.44 3.36 15.14
CA VAL A 171 0.64 4.22 16.00
C VAL A 171 -0.54 3.44 16.54
N GLU A 172 -0.68 3.42 17.86
CA GLU A 172 -1.72 2.70 18.59
C GLU A 172 -2.47 3.65 19.53
N GLY A 173 -3.63 3.20 20.05
CA GLY A 173 -4.39 3.95 21.03
C GLY A 173 -5.12 5.17 20.46
N GLU A 174 -5.21 6.24 21.24
CA GLU A 174 -6.01 7.41 20.90
C GLU A 174 -5.50 8.16 19.66
N GLU A 175 -4.21 8.10 19.40
CA GLU A 175 -3.58 8.77 18.25
C GLU A 175 -4.03 8.19 16.90
N VAL A 176 -4.51 6.94 16.85
CA VAL A 176 -5.07 6.32 15.64
C VAL A 176 -6.28 7.12 15.12
N SER A 177 -7.04 7.75 16.03
CA SER A 177 -8.19 8.56 15.67
C SER A 177 -7.84 9.74 14.74
N ARG A 178 -6.62 10.28 14.85
CA ARG A 178 -6.14 11.35 13.95
C ARG A 178 -5.96 10.85 12.52
N TYR A 179 -5.43 9.64 12.35
CA TYR A 179 -5.27 9.01 11.03
C TYR A 179 -6.62 8.60 10.44
N THR A 180 -7.55 8.13 11.28
CA THR A 180 -8.92 7.83 10.86
C THR A 180 -9.60 9.09 10.34
N LEU A 181 -9.53 10.19 11.09
CA LEU A 181 -10.08 11.48 10.66
C LEU A 181 -9.41 11.98 9.37
N ALA A 182 -8.07 11.85 9.27
CA ALA A 182 -7.34 12.23 8.07
C ALA A 182 -7.79 11.42 6.85
N PHE A 183 -7.99 10.11 7.01
CA PHE A 183 -8.49 9.25 5.94
C PHE A 183 -9.92 9.63 5.53
N ASP A 184 -10.80 9.92 6.49
CA ASP A 184 -12.18 10.34 6.21
C ASP A 184 -12.22 11.65 5.41
N TYR A 185 -11.37 12.63 5.71
CA TYR A 185 -11.22 13.84 4.91
C TYR A 185 -10.71 13.56 3.50
N LEU A 186 -9.69 12.71 3.37
CA LEU A 186 -9.16 12.31 2.07
C LEU A 186 -10.24 11.64 1.23
N ARG A 187 -10.98 10.69 1.81
CA ARG A 187 -12.07 9.97 1.17
C ARG A 187 -13.20 10.88 0.71
N ALA A 188 -13.57 11.86 1.53
CA ALA A 188 -14.61 12.85 1.20
C ALA A 188 -14.17 13.82 0.10
N THR A 189 -12.86 14.07 -0.06
CA THR A 189 -12.28 15.03 -1.01
C THR A 189 -11.88 14.37 -2.33
N ALA A 190 -11.53 13.09 -2.30
CA ALA A 190 -11.14 12.33 -3.48
C ALA A 190 -12.29 12.21 -4.49
N ALA A 191 -11.96 12.01 -5.75
CA ALA A 191 -12.93 11.71 -6.79
C ALA A 191 -13.75 10.46 -6.42
N GLY A 192 -15.02 10.43 -6.77
CA GLY A 192 -15.85 9.24 -6.61
C GLY A 192 -15.28 8.04 -7.38
N VAL A 193 -15.69 6.82 -7.03
CA VAL A 193 -15.10 5.59 -7.57
C VAL A 193 -15.13 5.55 -9.11
N GLU A 194 -16.26 5.86 -9.73
CA GLU A 194 -16.38 5.88 -11.21
C GLU A 194 -15.51 6.96 -11.83
N ALA A 195 -15.53 8.18 -11.29
CA ALA A 195 -14.68 9.27 -11.78
C ALA A 195 -13.18 8.92 -11.61
N SER A 196 -12.83 8.19 -10.57
CA SER A 196 -11.46 7.70 -10.37
C SER A 196 -11.05 6.67 -11.42
N ARG A 197 -11.97 5.78 -11.80
CA ARG A 197 -11.75 4.84 -12.91
C ARG A 197 -11.51 5.56 -14.23
N ASP A 198 -12.29 6.61 -14.51
CA ASP A 198 -12.13 7.44 -15.71
C ASP A 198 -10.75 8.14 -15.73
N LEU A 199 -10.30 8.65 -14.59
CA LEU A 199 -8.96 9.26 -14.45
C LEU A 199 -7.84 8.24 -14.70
N ILE A 200 -7.95 7.03 -14.15
CA ILE A 200 -6.98 5.95 -14.36
C ILE A 200 -6.97 5.54 -15.84
N ALA A 201 -8.14 5.37 -16.46
CA ALA A 201 -8.25 5.01 -17.87
C ALA A 201 -7.66 6.09 -18.78
N ALA A 202 -7.95 7.37 -18.53
CA ALA A 202 -7.41 8.48 -19.29
C ALA A 202 -5.87 8.57 -19.17
N ALA A 203 -5.32 8.37 -17.97
CA ALA A 203 -3.88 8.35 -17.76
C ALA A 203 -3.20 7.18 -18.49
N ARG A 204 -3.80 5.97 -18.46
CA ARG A 204 -3.32 4.80 -19.20
C ARG A 204 -3.30 5.07 -20.72
N ASP A 205 -4.37 5.63 -21.26
CA ASP A 205 -4.51 5.90 -22.70
C ASP A 205 -3.54 6.99 -23.18
N ALA A 206 -3.10 7.88 -22.30
CA ALA A 206 -2.09 8.90 -22.59
C ALA A 206 -0.65 8.37 -22.64
N LEU A 207 -0.39 7.14 -22.13
CA LEU A 207 0.92 6.50 -22.22
C LEU A 207 1.08 5.89 -23.62
N GLN A 208 1.78 6.58 -24.48
CA GLN A 208 2.14 6.14 -25.85
C GLN A 208 3.49 5.41 -25.85
#